data_cc64d22a9034a139555dfb573bec190e
#
_entry.id   cc64d22a9034a139555dfb573bec190e
#
_cell.length_a   1.000
_cell.length_b   1.000
_cell.length_c   1.000
_cell.angle_alpha   90.00
_cell.angle_beta   90.00
_cell.angle_gamma   90.00
#
_symmetry.space_group_name_H-M   'P 1'
#
loop_
_entity.id
_entity.type
_entity.pdbx_description
1 polymer ?
#
loop_
_entity_poly.entity_id
_entity_poly.type
_entity_poly.pdbx_seq_one_letter_code
_entity_poly.pdbx_strand_id
1 'polypeptide(L)'
;MAGQKADSHHPFGHGRIEYISGLLVSVIILFMGTELFRSSVGKILHPEPVEAGALVLAILIVSICVKLYMFLYNRTISRRIDSAAMMATAKDSISDSISTLAVLVTTLLAFFSGIQADGWCGILVALFVLWTGIGAMKDTISPLLGQPPEPEFVKRIEDIIMEYKGQGVLGIHDLVVHNYGPGRVMLSVHVEVPSTGNILELHDMIDLIEHRLSGDLNCSAVIHMDPVCVDDELTNRIKERIAGIITGMEGEIRFHDFRIVHGPTHTNVIFDVVVPYDYPMSDNEVVIYIQEKIRAMEGNYFAVIDVDKAYCG
;
A
#
# COMPACT_ATOMS: atom_id res chain seq x y z
N MET A 1 15.70 9.19 14.78
CA MET A 1 14.47 8.91 15.55
C MET A 1 13.72 7.70 14.99
N ALA A 2 13.42 7.62 13.70
CA ALA A 2 12.72 6.47 13.11
C ALA A 2 13.40 5.11 13.35
N GLY A 3 14.75 5.03 13.38
CA GLY A 3 15.51 3.82 13.68
C GLY A 3 15.65 3.45 15.16
N GLN A 4 14.97 4.15 16.08
CA GLN A 4 14.98 3.78 17.50
C GLN A 4 14.23 2.46 17.71
N LYS A 5 14.77 1.64 18.62
CA LYS A 5 14.14 0.37 19.01
C LYS A 5 12.80 0.64 19.71
N ALA A 6 11.93 -0.38 19.68
CA ALA A 6 10.70 -0.39 20.46
C ALA A 6 10.98 -0.13 21.96
N ASP A 7 10.09 0.61 22.60
CA ASP A 7 10.09 0.90 24.03
C ASP A 7 8.69 0.68 24.63
N SER A 8 8.54 0.93 25.94
CA SER A 8 7.27 0.72 26.65
C SER A 8 6.13 1.64 26.17
N HIS A 9 6.45 2.80 25.58
CA HIS A 9 5.47 3.75 25.04
C HIS A 9 5.13 3.46 23.56
N HIS A 10 6.11 2.89 22.82
CA HIS A 10 5.99 2.57 21.40
C HIS A 10 6.45 1.13 21.14
N PRO A 11 5.64 0.11 21.53
CA PRO A 11 6.02 -1.30 21.45
C PRO A 11 6.23 -1.78 20.02
N PHE A 12 5.61 -1.13 19.02
CA PHE A 12 5.82 -1.41 17.59
C PHE A 12 6.98 -0.61 16.97
N GLY A 13 7.74 0.16 17.78
CA GLY A 13 8.86 0.98 17.33
C GLY A 13 8.47 2.36 16.84
N HIS A 14 9.45 3.09 16.35
CA HIS A 14 9.33 4.51 15.97
C HIS A 14 9.34 4.74 14.45
N GLY A 15 9.22 3.68 13.63
CA GLY A 15 9.34 3.77 12.17
C GLY A 15 8.37 4.77 11.53
N ARG A 16 7.13 4.88 12.04
CA ARG A 16 6.12 5.81 11.53
C ARG A 16 6.48 7.30 11.69
N ILE A 17 7.45 7.64 12.55
CA ILE A 17 7.97 9.03 12.66
C ILE A 17 8.50 9.50 11.30
N GLU A 18 9.01 8.60 10.47
CA GLU A 18 9.48 8.94 9.14
C GLU A 18 8.36 9.48 8.24
N TYR A 19 7.21 8.82 8.23
CA TYR A 19 6.04 9.28 7.47
C TYR A 19 5.52 10.61 8.02
N ILE A 20 5.49 10.79 9.35
CA ILE A 20 5.12 12.07 9.99
C ILE A 20 6.09 13.18 9.59
N SER A 21 7.39 12.89 9.52
CA SER A 21 8.40 13.85 9.07
C SER A 21 8.21 14.23 7.60
N GLY A 22 7.93 13.25 6.73
CA GLY A 22 7.60 13.48 5.33
C GLY A 22 6.32 14.30 5.16
N LEU A 23 5.30 14.04 5.98
CA LEU A 23 4.06 14.82 5.99
C LEU A 23 4.32 16.28 6.37
N LEU A 24 5.15 16.53 7.40
CA LEU A 24 5.53 17.89 7.80
C LEU A 24 6.22 18.64 6.66
N VAL A 25 7.17 18.00 5.98
CA VAL A 25 7.83 18.58 4.79
C VAL A 25 6.79 18.90 3.70
N SER A 26 5.86 17.99 3.42
CA SER A 26 4.81 18.21 2.40
C SER A 26 3.91 19.40 2.74
N VAL A 27 3.56 19.59 4.01
CA VAL A 27 2.80 20.77 4.50
C VAL A 27 3.59 22.05 4.27
N ILE A 28 4.88 22.06 4.52
CA ILE A 28 5.76 23.23 4.27
C ILE A 28 5.79 23.55 2.76
N ILE A 29 5.91 22.52 1.90
CA ILE A 29 5.88 22.70 0.44
C ILE A 29 4.55 23.34 0.00
N LEU A 30 3.42 22.87 0.51
CA LEU A 30 2.10 23.43 0.20
C LEU A 30 1.96 24.89 0.67
N PHE A 31 2.49 25.20 1.86
CA PHE A 31 2.52 26.58 2.36
C PHE A 31 3.36 27.47 1.45
N MET A 32 4.56 27.03 1.05
CA MET A 32 5.43 27.78 0.13
C MET A 32 4.77 27.96 -1.26
N GLY A 33 4.11 26.90 -1.79
CA GLY A 33 3.36 26.99 -3.05
C GLY A 33 2.22 28.01 -2.98
N THR A 34 1.51 28.07 -1.86
CA THR A 34 0.44 29.05 -1.63
C THR A 34 0.98 30.48 -1.57
N GLU A 35 2.09 30.71 -0.87
CA GLU A 35 2.75 32.01 -0.80
C GLU A 35 3.30 32.45 -2.16
N LEU A 36 3.88 31.52 -2.92
CA LEU A 36 4.32 31.78 -4.30
C LEU A 36 3.15 32.19 -5.20
N PHE A 37 2.01 31.49 -5.10
CA PHE A 37 0.79 31.83 -5.82
C PHE A 37 0.32 33.25 -5.49
N ARG A 38 0.21 33.56 -4.20
CA ARG A 38 -0.21 34.89 -3.71
C ARG A 38 0.73 36.00 -4.20
N SER A 39 2.04 35.79 -4.08
CA SER A 39 3.05 36.74 -4.55
C SER A 39 2.96 36.95 -6.08
N SER A 40 2.75 35.87 -6.84
CA SER A 40 2.63 35.92 -8.29
C SER A 40 1.38 36.70 -8.75
N VAL A 41 0.25 36.52 -8.07
CA VAL A 41 -0.96 37.34 -8.29
C VAL A 41 -0.68 38.79 -7.96
N GLY A 42 0.02 39.09 -6.86
CA GLY A 42 0.43 40.45 -6.52
C GLY A 42 1.26 41.13 -7.63
N LYS A 43 2.21 40.39 -8.22
CA LYS A 43 3.04 40.87 -9.33
C LYS A 43 2.27 41.13 -10.64
N ILE A 44 1.16 40.41 -10.86
CA ILE A 44 0.28 40.67 -12.01
C ILE A 44 -0.52 41.98 -11.78
N LEU A 45 -1.01 42.18 -10.56
CA LEU A 45 -1.82 43.34 -10.21
C LEU A 45 -0.97 44.62 -10.10
N HIS A 46 0.27 44.47 -9.60
CA HIS A 46 1.24 45.56 -9.39
C HIS A 46 2.59 45.17 -9.99
N PRO A 47 2.78 45.30 -11.32
CA PRO A 47 4.02 44.95 -11.97
C PRO A 47 5.18 45.82 -11.48
N GLU A 48 6.23 45.18 -10.98
CA GLU A 48 7.48 45.84 -10.60
C GLU A 48 8.58 45.53 -11.62
N PRO A 49 9.47 46.51 -11.95
CA PRO A 49 10.57 46.25 -12.86
C PRO A 49 11.54 45.22 -12.30
N VAL A 50 11.87 44.22 -13.10
CA VAL A 50 12.84 43.18 -12.73
C VAL A 50 14.25 43.71 -12.91
N GLU A 51 15.03 43.78 -11.82
CA GLU A 51 16.45 44.12 -11.88
C GLU A 51 17.26 42.90 -12.34
N ALA A 52 17.73 42.89 -13.58
CA ALA A 52 18.55 41.87 -14.17
C ALA A 52 20.03 42.25 -14.19
N GLY A 53 20.77 41.89 -13.15
CA GLY A 53 22.24 42.04 -13.10
C GLY A 53 22.96 40.70 -13.37
N ALA A 54 24.17 40.75 -13.92
CA ALA A 54 24.98 39.54 -14.15
C ALA A 54 25.19 38.70 -12.88
N LEU A 55 25.30 39.34 -11.73
CA LEU A 55 25.42 38.66 -10.44
C LEU A 55 24.14 37.87 -10.10
N VAL A 56 22.96 38.43 -10.33
CA VAL A 56 21.66 37.79 -10.09
C VAL A 56 21.52 36.52 -10.96
N LEU A 57 21.88 36.64 -12.26
CA LEU A 57 21.85 35.49 -13.16
C LEU A 57 22.80 34.38 -12.73
N ALA A 58 24.03 34.73 -12.29
CA ALA A 58 24.99 33.77 -11.79
C ALA A 58 24.48 33.02 -10.53
N ILE A 59 23.87 33.76 -9.58
CA ILE A 59 23.28 33.18 -8.36
C ILE A 59 22.14 32.22 -8.72
N LEU A 60 21.24 32.58 -9.65
CA LEU A 60 20.14 31.73 -10.08
C LEU A 60 20.65 30.42 -10.71
N ILE A 61 21.67 30.50 -11.58
CA ILE A 61 22.25 29.30 -12.22
C ILE A 61 22.89 28.39 -11.17
N VAL A 62 23.69 28.92 -10.26
CA VAL A 62 24.32 28.16 -9.17
C VAL A 62 23.25 27.51 -8.28
N SER A 63 22.20 28.25 -7.94
CA SER A 63 21.09 27.73 -7.14
C SER A 63 20.40 26.53 -7.82
N ILE A 64 20.12 26.62 -9.13
CA ILE A 64 19.55 25.50 -9.91
C ILE A 64 20.46 24.29 -9.87
N CYS A 65 21.78 24.45 -10.09
CA CYS A 65 22.74 23.35 -10.07
C CYS A 65 22.79 22.67 -8.69
N VAL A 66 22.82 23.43 -7.60
CA VAL A 66 22.83 22.90 -6.23
C VAL A 66 21.54 22.15 -5.92
N LYS A 67 20.39 22.71 -6.26
CA LYS A 67 19.08 22.09 -6.01
C LYS A 67 18.89 20.82 -6.85
N LEU A 68 19.37 20.81 -8.10
CA LEU A 68 19.32 19.62 -8.95
C LEU A 68 20.23 18.51 -8.40
N TYR A 69 21.42 18.87 -7.91
CA TYR A 69 22.28 17.92 -7.22
C TYR A 69 21.59 17.33 -5.96
N MET A 70 20.98 18.17 -5.13
CA MET A 70 20.24 17.72 -3.95
C MET A 70 19.08 16.79 -4.31
N PHE A 71 18.34 17.10 -5.38
CA PHE A 71 17.30 16.23 -5.90
C PHE A 71 17.83 14.84 -6.25
N LEU A 72 18.87 14.77 -7.07
CA LEU A 72 19.46 13.50 -7.51
C LEU A 72 20.00 12.69 -6.32
N TYR A 73 20.69 13.35 -5.41
CA TYR A 73 21.22 12.72 -4.20
C TYR A 73 20.11 12.16 -3.31
N ASN A 74 19.15 12.99 -2.91
CA ASN A 74 18.07 12.59 -2.02
C ASN A 74 17.19 11.49 -2.65
N ARG A 75 16.88 11.59 -3.95
CA ARG A 75 16.12 10.57 -4.68
C ARG A 75 16.85 9.22 -4.71
N THR A 76 18.16 9.24 -4.93
CA THR A 76 18.95 8.00 -5.01
C THR A 76 19.02 7.31 -3.65
N ILE A 77 19.25 8.06 -2.58
CA ILE A 77 19.33 7.49 -1.24
C ILE A 77 17.95 7.07 -0.75
N SER A 78 16.91 7.91 -0.94
CA SER A 78 15.54 7.58 -0.56
C SER A 78 15.10 6.21 -1.09
N ARG A 79 15.42 5.91 -2.37
CA ARG A 79 15.10 4.60 -2.97
C ARG A 79 15.90 3.43 -2.39
N ARG A 80 17.10 3.69 -1.84
CA ARG A 80 17.94 2.64 -1.24
C ARG A 80 17.53 2.27 0.17
N ILE A 81 17.00 3.24 0.92
CA ILE A 81 16.63 3.07 2.34
C ILE A 81 15.11 3.14 2.57
N ASP A 82 14.33 3.21 1.48
CA ASP A 82 12.87 3.34 1.47
C ASP A 82 12.36 4.46 2.40
N SER A 83 12.94 5.67 2.25
CA SER A 83 12.66 6.81 3.10
C SER A 83 11.69 7.79 2.45
N ALA A 84 10.44 7.84 2.95
CA ALA A 84 9.42 8.78 2.51
C ALA A 84 9.81 10.25 2.78
N ALA A 85 10.47 10.53 3.90
CA ALA A 85 10.95 11.87 4.25
C ALA A 85 12.02 12.37 3.28
N MET A 86 12.98 11.52 2.91
CA MET A 86 14.00 11.89 1.91
C MET A 86 13.39 12.05 0.51
N MET A 87 12.38 11.26 0.15
CA MET A 87 11.65 11.43 -1.11
C MET A 87 10.88 12.75 -1.15
N ALA A 88 10.23 13.15 -0.05
CA ALA A 88 9.57 14.45 0.07
C ALA A 88 10.59 15.61 -0.13
N THR A 89 11.76 15.52 0.51
CA THR A 89 12.85 16.50 0.33
C THR A 89 13.40 16.53 -1.10
N ALA A 90 13.44 15.37 -1.79
CA ALA A 90 13.81 15.32 -3.20
C ALA A 90 12.76 16.04 -4.07
N LYS A 91 11.46 15.79 -3.85
CA LYS A 91 10.37 16.48 -4.54
C LYS A 91 10.39 17.99 -4.32
N ASP A 92 10.70 18.44 -3.10
CA ASP A 92 10.92 19.85 -2.78
C ASP A 92 12.09 20.45 -3.60
N SER A 93 13.24 19.79 -3.60
CA SER A 93 14.42 20.26 -4.32
C SER A 93 14.21 20.41 -5.84
N ILE A 94 13.43 19.50 -6.46
CA ILE A 94 13.09 19.64 -7.90
C ILE A 94 12.08 20.75 -8.14
N SER A 95 11.10 20.95 -7.27
CA SER A 95 10.13 22.04 -7.34
C SER A 95 10.81 23.39 -7.24
N ASP A 96 11.75 23.53 -6.32
CA ASP A 96 12.60 24.72 -6.17
C ASP A 96 13.47 24.98 -7.41
N SER A 97 14.03 23.92 -8.03
CA SER A 97 14.81 24.06 -9.27
C SER A 97 13.96 24.58 -10.42
N ILE A 98 12.73 24.07 -10.56
CA ILE A 98 11.78 24.50 -11.59
C ILE A 98 11.35 25.95 -11.33
N SER A 99 11.06 26.30 -10.07
CA SER A 99 10.72 27.67 -9.68
C SER A 99 11.84 28.66 -10.00
N THR A 100 13.08 28.31 -9.65
CA THR A 100 14.25 29.15 -9.93
C THR A 100 14.55 29.25 -11.44
N LEU A 101 14.32 28.15 -12.20
CA LEU A 101 14.45 28.16 -13.66
C LEU A 101 13.40 29.08 -14.30
N ALA A 102 12.15 29.08 -13.81
CA ALA A 102 11.12 29.99 -14.29
C ALA A 102 11.50 31.45 -14.03
N VAL A 103 12.04 31.77 -12.83
CA VAL A 103 12.56 33.11 -12.52
C VAL A 103 13.71 33.48 -13.44
N LEU A 104 14.63 32.56 -13.71
CA LEU A 104 15.75 32.80 -14.65
C LEU A 104 15.23 33.12 -16.06
N VAL A 105 14.31 32.32 -16.57
CA VAL A 105 13.72 32.50 -17.91
C VAL A 105 12.95 33.83 -18.00
N THR A 106 12.13 34.18 -17.01
CA THR A 106 11.39 35.47 -17.01
C THR A 106 12.30 36.67 -16.85
N THR A 107 13.36 36.55 -16.06
CA THR A 107 14.41 37.60 -15.95
C THR A 107 15.11 37.82 -17.27
N LEU A 108 15.47 36.75 -18.01
CA LEU A 108 16.04 36.88 -19.35
C LEU A 108 15.08 37.46 -20.37
N LEU A 109 13.81 37.04 -20.36
CA LEU A 109 12.77 37.59 -21.22
C LEU A 109 12.55 39.08 -20.95
N ALA A 110 12.48 39.50 -19.70
CA ALA A 110 12.36 40.92 -19.33
C ALA A 110 13.58 41.72 -19.81
N PHE A 111 14.79 41.15 -19.67
CA PHE A 111 16.02 41.80 -20.10
C PHE A 111 16.11 42.01 -21.63
N PHE A 112 15.72 40.99 -22.42
CA PHE A 112 15.83 41.04 -23.88
C PHE A 112 14.61 41.65 -24.58
N SER A 113 13.39 41.45 -24.04
CA SER A 113 12.13 41.79 -24.72
C SER A 113 11.33 42.88 -24.01
N GLY A 114 11.68 43.26 -22.78
CA GLY A 114 10.91 44.17 -21.94
C GLY A 114 9.55 43.62 -21.49
N ILE A 115 9.26 42.34 -21.73
CA ILE A 115 8.01 41.69 -21.39
C ILE A 115 8.04 41.25 -19.92
N GLN A 116 7.13 41.76 -19.11
CA GLN A 116 6.98 41.38 -17.70
C GLN A 116 6.06 40.16 -17.58
N ALA A 117 6.61 38.96 -17.78
CA ALA A 117 5.89 37.68 -17.69
C ALA A 117 6.04 36.99 -16.33
N ASP A 118 6.77 37.57 -15.40
CA ASP A 118 7.17 36.96 -14.10
C ASP A 118 5.95 36.49 -13.28
N GLY A 119 4.91 37.34 -13.15
CA GLY A 119 3.69 36.98 -12.42
C GLY A 119 2.94 35.80 -13.04
N TRP A 120 2.84 35.72 -14.36
CA TRP A 120 2.15 34.61 -15.04
C TRP A 120 2.92 33.30 -14.94
N CYS A 121 4.22 33.35 -15.16
CA CYS A 121 5.09 32.18 -14.95
C CYS A 121 5.09 31.73 -13.51
N GLY A 122 5.08 32.67 -12.55
CA GLY A 122 5.00 32.38 -11.14
C GLY A 122 3.71 31.65 -10.74
N ILE A 123 2.56 31.98 -11.34
CA ILE A 123 1.31 31.22 -11.12
C ILE A 123 1.45 29.79 -11.61
N LEU A 124 1.99 29.56 -12.82
CA LEU A 124 2.16 28.21 -13.35
C LEU A 124 3.07 27.36 -12.47
N VAL A 125 4.17 27.96 -12.01
CA VAL A 125 5.10 27.29 -11.07
C VAL A 125 4.43 27.02 -9.73
N ALA A 126 3.67 27.96 -9.18
CA ALA A 126 2.96 27.76 -7.92
C ALA A 126 1.94 26.62 -8.01
N LEU A 127 1.20 26.52 -9.10
CA LEU A 127 0.28 25.42 -9.34
C LEU A 127 1.02 24.07 -9.44
N PHE A 128 2.17 24.06 -10.10
CA PHE A 128 3.01 22.86 -10.16
C PHE A 128 3.55 22.47 -8.78
N VAL A 129 4.04 23.41 -7.98
CA VAL A 129 4.51 23.17 -6.59
C VAL A 129 3.37 22.64 -5.71
N LEU A 130 2.18 23.22 -5.81
CA LEU A 130 1.00 22.74 -5.08
C LEU A 130 0.62 21.30 -5.49
N TRP A 131 0.63 21.02 -6.78
CA TRP A 131 0.35 19.66 -7.28
C TRP A 131 1.37 18.63 -6.78
N THR A 132 2.67 18.94 -6.84
CA THR A 132 3.73 18.06 -6.31
C THR A 132 3.65 17.90 -4.79
N GLY A 133 3.32 18.98 -4.06
CA GLY A 133 3.11 18.97 -2.62
C GLY A 133 1.94 18.08 -2.18
N ILE A 134 0.81 18.16 -2.91
CA ILE A 134 -0.34 17.25 -2.68
C ILE A 134 0.07 15.79 -2.94
N GLY A 135 0.83 15.52 -4.00
CA GLY A 135 1.35 14.19 -4.29
C GLY A 135 2.23 13.66 -3.14
N ALA A 136 3.20 14.48 -2.68
CA ALA A 136 4.07 14.12 -1.57
C ALA A 136 3.29 13.87 -0.26
N MET A 137 2.24 14.67 0.00
CA MET A 137 1.35 14.47 1.14
C MET A 137 0.61 13.13 1.06
N LYS A 138 0.04 12.79 -0.10
CA LYS A 138 -0.63 11.50 -0.31
C LYS A 138 0.32 10.33 -0.09
N ASP A 139 1.54 10.40 -0.62
CA ASP A 139 2.54 9.35 -0.50
C ASP A 139 2.98 9.10 0.96
N THR A 140 2.88 10.12 1.82
CA THR A 140 3.22 10.00 3.25
C THR A 140 2.03 9.62 4.13
N ILE A 141 0.81 9.99 3.74
CA ILE A 141 -0.42 9.63 4.49
C ILE A 141 -0.83 8.18 4.18
N SER A 142 -0.69 7.72 2.94
CA SER A 142 -1.12 6.38 2.52
C SER A 142 -0.55 5.25 3.39
N PRO A 143 0.77 5.20 3.70
CA PRO A 143 1.31 4.20 4.62
C PRO A 143 0.81 4.32 6.06
N LEU A 144 0.44 5.54 6.51
CA LEU A 144 -0.12 5.74 7.85
C LEU A 144 -1.54 5.19 7.98
N LEU A 145 -2.33 5.30 6.90
CA LEU A 145 -3.69 4.74 6.83
C LEU A 145 -3.69 3.22 6.63
N GLY A 146 -2.58 2.65 6.14
CA GLY A 146 -2.45 1.27 5.74
C GLY A 146 -2.64 1.11 4.23
N GLN A 147 -1.56 0.84 3.53
CA GLN A 147 -1.57 0.52 2.10
C GLN A 147 -1.32 -0.98 1.92
N PRO A 148 -1.84 -1.59 0.85
CA PRO A 148 -1.53 -2.98 0.54
C PRO A 148 -0.02 -3.17 0.35
N PRO A 149 0.53 -4.34 0.70
CA PRO A 149 1.93 -4.66 0.46
C PRO A 149 2.23 -4.74 -1.05
N GLU A 150 3.51 -4.64 -1.41
CA GLU A 150 3.92 -4.83 -2.80
C GLU A 150 3.62 -6.26 -3.26
N PRO A 151 3.09 -6.47 -4.49
CA PRO A 151 2.75 -7.81 -5.00
C PRO A 151 3.94 -8.80 -4.98
N GLU A 152 5.16 -8.31 -5.18
CA GLU A 152 6.37 -9.12 -5.09
C GLU A 152 6.63 -9.63 -3.66
N PHE A 153 6.28 -8.83 -2.65
CA PHE A 153 6.40 -9.22 -1.25
C PHE A 153 5.39 -10.31 -0.89
N VAL A 154 4.13 -10.14 -1.33
CA VAL A 154 3.06 -11.15 -1.17
C VAL A 154 3.48 -12.47 -1.81
N LYS A 155 3.93 -12.42 -3.06
CA LYS A 155 4.37 -13.61 -3.78
C LYS A 155 5.53 -14.34 -3.07
N ARG A 156 6.50 -13.61 -2.52
CA ARG A 156 7.59 -14.23 -1.75
C ARG A 156 7.10 -14.95 -0.49
N ILE A 157 6.08 -14.40 0.20
CA ILE A 157 5.45 -15.06 1.35
C ILE A 157 4.81 -16.37 0.89
N GLU A 158 4.00 -16.31 -0.17
CA GLU A 158 3.34 -17.48 -0.76
C GLU A 158 4.35 -18.55 -1.19
N ASP A 159 5.39 -18.16 -1.91
CA ASP A 159 6.43 -19.09 -2.39
C ASP A 159 7.11 -19.81 -1.21
N ILE A 160 7.47 -19.10 -0.14
CA ILE A 160 8.09 -19.69 1.06
C ILE A 160 7.17 -20.69 1.74
N ILE A 161 5.89 -20.35 1.94
CA ILE A 161 4.93 -21.25 2.61
C ILE A 161 4.65 -22.48 1.73
N MET A 162 4.45 -22.26 0.41
CA MET A 162 4.11 -23.34 -0.52
C MET A 162 5.26 -24.33 -0.79
N GLU A 163 6.51 -24.02 -0.44
CA GLU A 163 7.59 -25.02 -0.44
C GLU A 163 7.31 -26.19 0.51
N TYR A 164 6.48 -25.99 1.55
CA TYR A 164 6.08 -27.01 2.50
C TYR A 164 4.83 -27.80 2.12
N LYS A 165 4.31 -27.62 0.90
CA LYS A 165 3.12 -28.33 0.40
C LYS A 165 3.23 -29.85 0.50
N GLY A 166 4.42 -30.41 0.30
CA GLY A 166 4.69 -31.83 0.46
C GLY A 166 4.80 -32.33 1.91
N GLN A 167 4.82 -31.43 2.89
CA GLN A 167 5.01 -31.72 4.31
C GLN A 167 3.74 -31.51 5.14
N GLY A 168 2.64 -31.04 4.54
CA GLY A 168 1.35 -30.86 5.22
C GLY A 168 0.65 -29.53 4.95
N VAL A 169 1.28 -28.59 4.28
CA VAL A 169 0.60 -27.37 3.84
C VAL A 169 -0.35 -27.70 2.67
N LEU A 170 -1.62 -27.36 2.81
CA LEU A 170 -2.66 -27.57 1.78
C LEU A 170 -2.97 -26.30 1.00
N GLY A 171 -3.01 -25.15 1.69
CA GLY A 171 -3.34 -23.85 1.12
C GLY A 171 -2.99 -22.71 2.07
N ILE A 172 -3.15 -21.49 1.58
CA ILE A 172 -2.96 -20.26 2.34
C ILE A 172 -4.10 -19.31 2.02
N HIS A 173 -4.54 -18.54 3.02
CA HIS A 173 -5.54 -17.48 2.88
C HIS A 173 -5.35 -16.42 3.97
N ASP A 174 -6.12 -15.36 3.95
CA ASP A 174 -6.18 -14.28 4.94
C ASP A 174 -4.82 -13.68 5.30
N LEU A 175 -4.00 -13.45 4.26
CA LEU A 175 -2.75 -12.75 4.46
C LEU A 175 -3.00 -11.27 4.78
N VAL A 176 -2.58 -10.86 5.97
CA VAL A 176 -2.62 -9.47 6.43
C VAL A 176 -1.20 -9.01 6.70
N VAL A 177 -0.83 -7.85 6.14
CA VAL A 177 0.50 -7.26 6.32
C VAL A 177 0.36 -5.86 6.91
N HIS A 178 0.98 -5.65 8.06
CA HIS A 178 1.05 -4.36 8.73
C HIS A 178 2.44 -3.77 8.61
N ASN A 179 2.56 -2.63 7.94
CA ASN A 179 3.81 -1.89 7.83
C ASN A 179 3.84 -0.74 8.86
N TYR A 180 4.71 -0.87 9.85
CA TYR A 180 4.95 0.17 10.88
C TYR A 180 6.14 1.08 10.57
N GLY A 181 6.61 1.07 9.32
CA GLY A 181 7.75 1.84 8.87
C GLY A 181 8.99 0.99 8.59
N PRO A 182 10.09 1.59 8.16
CA PRO A 182 11.29 0.87 7.72
C PRO A 182 11.78 -0.16 8.74
N GLY A 183 11.90 -1.42 8.32
CA GLY A 183 12.34 -2.53 9.14
C GLY A 183 11.37 -2.99 10.23
N ARG A 184 10.09 -2.65 10.13
CA ARG A 184 9.03 -3.03 11.08
C ARG A 184 7.77 -3.49 10.34
N VAL A 185 7.86 -4.67 9.75
CA VAL A 185 6.74 -5.34 9.10
C VAL A 185 6.26 -6.48 9.98
N MET A 186 4.95 -6.57 10.16
CA MET A 186 4.28 -7.69 10.84
C MET A 186 3.29 -8.30 9.85
N LEU A 187 3.25 -9.62 9.79
CA LEU A 187 2.27 -10.33 8.98
C LEU A 187 1.56 -11.40 9.79
N SER A 188 0.32 -11.64 9.44
CA SER A 188 -0.43 -12.82 9.84
C SER A 188 -0.99 -13.48 8.59
N VAL A 189 -1.00 -14.80 8.57
CA VAL A 189 -1.51 -15.60 7.45
C VAL A 189 -2.11 -16.88 7.98
N HIS A 190 -3.16 -17.35 7.34
CA HIS A 190 -3.77 -18.63 7.64
C HIS A 190 -3.17 -19.70 6.72
N VAL A 191 -2.85 -20.86 7.30
CA VAL A 191 -2.30 -22.00 6.57
C VAL A 191 -3.18 -23.23 6.82
N GLU A 192 -3.77 -23.72 5.74
CA GLU A 192 -4.57 -24.95 5.77
C GLU A 192 -3.68 -26.18 5.95
N VAL A 193 -4.04 -27.04 6.90
CA VAL A 193 -3.34 -28.30 7.20
C VAL A 193 -4.33 -29.46 7.32
N PRO A 194 -3.92 -30.73 7.11
CA PRO A 194 -4.82 -31.89 7.28
C PRO A 194 -5.30 -32.03 8.73
N SER A 195 -6.61 -32.11 8.95
CA SER A 195 -7.20 -32.29 10.29
C SER A 195 -6.84 -33.63 10.94
N THR A 196 -6.42 -34.60 10.15
CA THR A 196 -5.97 -35.96 10.61
C THR A 196 -4.48 -36.02 10.87
N GLY A 197 -3.74 -34.94 10.64
CA GLY A 197 -2.29 -34.89 10.88
C GLY A 197 -1.93 -34.89 12.37
N ASN A 198 -0.68 -35.27 12.66
CA ASN A 198 -0.15 -35.17 14.01
C ASN A 198 0.06 -33.69 14.37
N ILE A 199 -0.69 -33.18 15.34
CA ILE A 199 -0.69 -31.79 15.75
C ILE A 199 0.70 -31.25 16.13
N LEU A 200 1.55 -32.09 16.75
CA LEU A 200 2.90 -31.70 17.17
C LEU A 200 3.83 -31.53 15.95
N GLU A 201 3.72 -32.43 14.98
CA GLU A 201 4.53 -32.39 13.76
C GLU A 201 4.09 -31.19 12.86
N LEU A 202 2.76 -30.95 12.77
CA LEU A 202 2.22 -29.81 12.04
C LEU A 202 2.64 -28.49 12.68
N HIS A 203 2.58 -28.41 14.02
CA HIS A 203 3.00 -27.21 14.75
C HIS A 203 4.50 -26.93 14.56
N ASP A 204 5.35 -27.96 14.64
CA ASP A 204 6.80 -27.82 14.41
C ASP A 204 7.10 -27.30 12.99
N MET A 205 6.37 -27.82 11.99
CA MET A 205 6.44 -27.31 10.61
C MET A 205 6.04 -25.83 10.50
N ILE A 206 4.94 -25.43 11.16
CA ILE A 206 4.48 -24.04 11.17
C ILE A 206 5.52 -23.13 11.82
N ASP A 207 6.10 -23.51 12.95
CA ASP A 207 7.17 -22.75 13.61
C ASP A 207 8.39 -22.56 12.70
N LEU A 208 8.76 -23.61 11.95
CA LEU A 208 9.85 -23.51 10.96
C LEU A 208 9.52 -22.51 9.85
N ILE A 209 8.28 -22.50 9.37
CA ILE A 209 7.83 -21.55 8.34
C ILE A 209 7.85 -20.12 8.90
N GLU A 210 7.33 -19.87 10.11
CA GLU A 210 7.38 -18.55 10.76
C GLU A 210 8.82 -18.05 10.94
N HIS A 211 9.72 -18.92 11.38
CA HIS A 211 11.14 -18.60 11.51
C HIS A 211 11.78 -18.22 10.17
N ARG A 212 11.46 -18.96 9.13
CA ARG A 212 11.97 -18.69 7.79
C ARG A 212 11.43 -17.39 7.20
N LEU A 213 10.12 -17.16 7.30
CA LEU A 213 9.48 -15.89 6.90
C LEU A 213 10.14 -14.70 7.62
N SER A 214 10.33 -14.84 8.93
CA SER A 214 10.93 -13.77 9.74
C SER A 214 12.39 -13.51 9.36
N GLY A 215 13.16 -14.54 9.06
CA GLY A 215 14.56 -14.44 8.65
C GLY A 215 14.75 -13.87 7.24
N ASP A 216 14.03 -14.44 6.27
CA ASP A 216 14.22 -14.13 4.84
C ASP A 216 13.57 -12.78 4.44
N LEU A 217 12.50 -12.39 5.13
CA LEU A 217 11.71 -11.18 4.82
C LEU A 217 11.93 -10.05 5.83
N ASN A 218 12.71 -10.28 6.89
CA ASN A 218 12.95 -9.31 7.97
C ASN A 218 11.63 -8.74 8.54
N CYS A 219 10.69 -9.64 8.86
CA CYS A 219 9.38 -9.31 9.41
C CYS A 219 9.10 -10.11 10.69
N SER A 220 8.01 -9.79 11.37
CA SER A 220 7.43 -10.63 12.41
C SER A 220 6.26 -11.39 11.82
N ALA A 221 6.40 -12.70 11.64
CA ALA A 221 5.36 -13.55 11.06
C ALA A 221 4.62 -14.33 12.16
N VAL A 222 3.30 -14.43 12.00
CA VAL A 222 2.42 -15.28 12.81
C VAL A 222 1.54 -16.07 11.85
N ILE A 223 1.50 -17.39 12.01
CA ILE A 223 0.69 -18.26 11.18
C ILE A 223 -0.45 -18.84 12.03
N HIS A 224 -1.68 -18.64 11.59
CA HIS A 224 -2.82 -19.37 12.10
C HIS A 224 -2.95 -20.68 11.35
N MET A 225 -3.02 -21.78 12.08
CA MET A 225 -3.13 -23.12 11.52
C MET A 225 -4.60 -23.54 11.42
N ASP A 226 -5.10 -23.77 10.19
CA ASP A 226 -6.48 -24.16 9.92
C ASP A 226 -6.59 -25.64 9.54
N PRO A 227 -7.14 -26.48 10.43
CA PRO A 227 -7.33 -27.90 10.14
C PRO A 227 -8.46 -28.12 9.11
N VAL A 228 -8.13 -28.66 7.94
CA VAL A 228 -9.09 -28.98 6.87
C VAL A 228 -9.32 -30.49 6.80
N CYS A 229 -10.58 -30.89 6.72
CA CYS A 229 -10.96 -32.29 6.52
C CYS A 229 -10.78 -32.68 5.04
N VAL A 230 -9.77 -33.52 4.76
CA VAL A 230 -9.44 -33.97 3.39
C VAL A 230 -9.99 -35.36 3.05
N ASP A 231 -10.35 -36.16 4.06
CA ASP A 231 -10.69 -37.58 3.90
C ASP A 231 -12.21 -37.86 3.87
N ASP A 232 -13.05 -36.81 3.95
CA ASP A 232 -14.50 -36.95 3.87
C ASP A 232 -15.03 -36.74 2.44
N GLU A 233 -15.46 -37.81 1.79
CA GLU A 233 -15.99 -37.78 0.43
C GLU A 233 -17.19 -36.83 0.25
N LEU A 234 -18.04 -36.69 1.28
CA LEU A 234 -19.20 -35.84 1.19
C LEU A 234 -18.78 -34.35 1.26
N THR A 235 -17.86 -34.00 2.16
CA THR A 235 -17.29 -32.66 2.28
C THR A 235 -16.62 -32.26 0.97
N ASN A 236 -15.79 -33.14 0.39
CA ASN A 236 -15.09 -32.88 -0.85
C ASN A 236 -16.06 -32.67 -2.03
N ARG A 237 -17.10 -33.50 -2.14
CA ARG A 237 -18.13 -33.37 -3.19
C ARG A 237 -18.92 -32.06 -3.09
N ILE A 238 -19.25 -31.63 -1.88
CA ILE A 238 -19.95 -30.36 -1.64
C ILE A 238 -19.02 -29.20 -1.97
N LYS A 239 -17.75 -29.25 -1.53
CA LYS A 239 -16.72 -28.27 -1.83
C LYS A 239 -16.54 -28.06 -3.34
N GLU A 240 -16.45 -29.15 -4.11
CA GLU A 240 -16.36 -29.08 -5.59
C GLU A 240 -17.58 -28.43 -6.22
N ARG A 241 -18.79 -28.76 -5.76
CA ARG A 241 -20.02 -28.12 -6.26
C ARG A 241 -20.06 -26.62 -5.99
N ILE A 242 -19.64 -26.20 -4.78
CA ILE A 242 -19.58 -24.79 -4.42
C ILE A 242 -18.48 -24.07 -5.23
N ALA A 243 -17.34 -24.71 -5.41
CA ALA A 243 -16.30 -24.20 -6.33
C ALA A 243 -16.86 -23.94 -7.71
N GLY A 244 -17.70 -24.85 -8.24
CA GLY A 244 -18.39 -24.65 -9.51
C GLY A 244 -19.37 -23.47 -9.53
N ILE A 245 -20.09 -23.24 -8.43
CA ILE A 245 -21.00 -22.07 -8.29
C ILE A 245 -20.20 -20.78 -8.31
N ILE A 246 -19.13 -20.72 -7.51
CA ILE A 246 -18.28 -19.52 -7.36
C ILE A 246 -17.51 -19.22 -8.66
N THR A 247 -16.98 -20.25 -9.33
CA THR A 247 -16.31 -20.07 -10.64
C THR A 247 -17.28 -19.60 -11.73
N GLY A 248 -18.59 -19.85 -11.58
CA GLY A 248 -19.63 -19.33 -12.47
C GLY A 248 -20.00 -17.86 -12.24
N MET A 249 -19.48 -17.22 -11.21
CA MET A 249 -19.63 -15.79 -10.96
C MET A 249 -18.58 -15.00 -11.75
N GLU A 250 -18.92 -13.77 -12.15
CA GLU A 250 -17.97 -12.91 -12.85
C GLU A 250 -16.94 -12.34 -11.88
N GLY A 251 -15.65 -12.34 -12.26
CA GLY A 251 -14.54 -11.78 -11.48
C GLY A 251 -13.70 -12.84 -10.76
N GLU A 252 -12.64 -12.39 -10.11
CA GLU A 252 -11.74 -13.24 -9.31
C GLU A 252 -12.31 -13.44 -7.90
N ILE A 253 -13.28 -14.33 -7.76
CA ILE A 253 -13.87 -14.71 -6.48
C ILE A 253 -13.24 -16.00 -6.02
N ARG A 254 -12.85 -16.03 -4.74
CA ARG A 254 -12.26 -17.21 -4.07
C ARG A 254 -13.09 -17.54 -2.83
N PHE A 255 -12.94 -18.73 -2.29
CA PHE A 255 -13.52 -19.12 -1.01
C PHE A 255 -12.53 -19.95 -0.22
N HIS A 256 -12.62 -19.87 1.11
CA HIS A 256 -11.77 -20.59 2.07
C HIS A 256 -12.56 -20.94 3.34
N ASP A 257 -11.92 -21.54 4.33
CA ASP A 257 -12.51 -22.00 5.60
C ASP A 257 -13.72 -22.91 5.42
N PHE A 258 -13.71 -23.70 4.34
CA PHE A 258 -14.79 -24.56 4.02
C PHE A 258 -14.95 -25.71 5.01
N ARG A 259 -16.12 -25.77 5.67
CA ARG A 259 -16.47 -26.86 6.59
C ARG A 259 -17.97 -27.16 6.51
N ILE A 260 -18.31 -28.39 6.86
CA ILE A 260 -19.71 -28.81 6.98
C ILE A 260 -20.03 -29.26 8.40
N VAL A 261 -21.25 -28.96 8.85
CA VAL A 261 -21.77 -29.38 10.14
C VAL A 261 -23.08 -30.12 9.90
N HIS A 262 -23.05 -31.43 10.11
CA HIS A 262 -24.23 -32.29 9.97
C HIS A 262 -25.18 -32.09 11.13
N GLY A 263 -26.43 -31.77 10.80
CA GLY A 263 -27.56 -31.76 11.73
C GLY A 263 -28.58 -32.87 11.40
N PRO A 264 -29.51 -33.13 12.33
CA PRO A 264 -30.52 -34.20 12.14
C PRO A 264 -31.52 -33.88 11.00
N THR A 265 -31.71 -32.62 10.65
CA THR A 265 -32.68 -32.17 9.64
C THR A 265 -32.04 -31.52 8.41
N HIS A 266 -30.86 -30.96 8.55
CA HIS A 266 -30.12 -30.25 7.51
C HIS A 266 -28.63 -30.27 7.77
N THR A 267 -27.84 -29.95 6.76
CA THR A 267 -26.40 -29.79 6.86
C THR A 267 -26.03 -28.31 6.63
N ASN A 268 -25.36 -27.71 7.61
CA ASN A 268 -24.79 -26.38 7.42
C ASN A 268 -23.49 -26.50 6.64
N VAL A 269 -23.37 -25.63 5.65
CA VAL A 269 -22.17 -25.44 4.83
C VAL A 269 -21.62 -24.07 5.17
N ILE A 270 -20.45 -24.02 5.76
CA ILE A 270 -19.84 -22.80 6.32
C ILE A 270 -18.58 -22.54 5.54
N PHE A 271 -18.41 -21.33 5.04
CA PHE A 271 -17.20 -20.90 4.31
C PHE A 271 -17.23 -19.39 4.12
N ASP A 272 -16.05 -18.82 3.87
CA ASP A 272 -15.86 -17.41 3.62
C ASP A 272 -15.58 -17.17 2.14
N VAL A 273 -16.07 -16.06 1.59
CA VAL A 273 -15.96 -15.72 0.18
C VAL A 273 -15.20 -14.40 0.04
N VAL A 274 -14.08 -14.43 -0.66
CA VAL A 274 -13.27 -13.24 -0.93
C VAL A 274 -13.72 -12.62 -2.24
N VAL A 275 -14.15 -11.36 -2.19
CA VAL A 275 -14.54 -10.59 -3.38
C VAL A 275 -13.68 -9.32 -3.53
N PRO A 276 -13.42 -8.84 -4.76
CA PRO A 276 -12.75 -7.57 -4.98
C PRO A 276 -13.49 -6.38 -4.35
N TYR A 277 -12.77 -5.31 -3.99
CA TYR A 277 -13.37 -4.10 -3.41
C TYR A 277 -14.38 -3.41 -4.33
N ASP A 278 -14.16 -3.46 -5.65
CA ASP A 278 -14.99 -2.86 -6.71
C ASP A 278 -15.94 -3.86 -7.37
N TYR A 279 -16.26 -4.96 -6.66
CA TYR A 279 -17.18 -5.97 -7.16
C TYR A 279 -18.57 -5.36 -7.37
N PRO A 280 -19.27 -5.66 -8.53
CA PRO A 280 -20.53 -5.01 -8.88
C PRO A 280 -21.69 -5.30 -7.93
N MET A 281 -21.66 -6.46 -7.24
CA MET A 281 -22.68 -6.84 -6.26
C MET A 281 -22.23 -6.42 -4.86
N SER A 282 -23.18 -6.01 -4.02
CA SER A 282 -22.95 -5.82 -2.59
C SER A 282 -22.70 -7.16 -1.89
N ASP A 283 -22.06 -7.14 -0.73
CA ASP A 283 -21.76 -8.34 0.04
C ASP A 283 -23.02 -9.16 0.33
N ASN A 284 -24.13 -8.50 0.68
CA ASN A 284 -25.44 -9.17 0.88
C ASN A 284 -25.97 -9.82 -0.40
N GLU A 285 -25.82 -9.20 -1.55
CA GLU A 285 -26.27 -9.78 -2.84
C GLU A 285 -25.44 -11.02 -3.20
N VAL A 286 -24.14 -11.01 -2.92
CA VAL A 286 -23.24 -12.16 -3.10
C VAL A 286 -23.72 -13.32 -2.22
N VAL A 287 -23.97 -13.06 -0.92
CA VAL A 287 -24.47 -14.08 0.02
C VAL A 287 -25.80 -14.65 -0.46
N ILE A 288 -26.77 -13.81 -0.81
CA ILE A 288 -28.09 -14.26 -1.28
C ILE A 288 -27.96 -15.12 -2.54
N TYR A 289 -27.16 -14.66 -3.51
CA TYR A 289 -26.95 -15.40 -4.77
C TYR A 289 -26.39 -16.81 -4.51
N ILE A 290 -25.34 -16.91 -3.69
CA ILE A 290 -24.71 -18.20 -3.40
C ILE A 290 -25.67 -19.09 -2.57
N GLN A 291 -26.37 -18.53 -1.58
CA GLN A 291 -27.38 -19.27 -0.79
C GLN A 291 -28.50 -19.84 -1.65
N GLU A 292 -28.99 -19.10 -2.63
CA GLU A 292 -30.02 -19.57 -3.56
C GLU A 292 -29.52 -20.74 -4.41
N LYS A 293 -28.27 -20.66 -4.90
CA LYS A 293 -27.66 -21.75 -5.65
C LYS A 293 -27.42 -23.00 -4.81
N ILE A 294 -26.98 -22.84 -3.57
CA ILE A 294 -26.78 -23.97 -2.64
C ILE A 294 -28.11 -24.61 -2.25
N ARG A 295 -29.16 -23.83 -2.02
CA ARG A 295 -30.52 -24.36 -1.76
C ARG A 295 -31.10 -25.15 -2.93
N ALA A 296 -30.72 -24.85 -4.16
CA ALA A 296 -31.12 -25.56 -5.35
C ALA A 296 -30.37 -26.89 -5.55
N MET A 297 -29.33 -27.18 -4.78
CA MET A 297 -28.63 -28.47 -4.80
C MET A 297 -29.48 -29.58 -4.22
N GLU A 298 -29.31 -30.82 -4.71
CA GLU A 298 -29.91 -32.00 -4.09
C GLU A 298 -29.36 -32.23 -2.69
N GLY A 299 -30.20 -32.22 -1.68
CA GLY A 299 -29.88 -32.28 -0.27
C GLY A 299 -30.50 -31.10 0.48
N ASN A 300 -30.46 -31.16 1.81
CA ASN A 300 -30.96 -30.07 2.65
C ASN A 300 -29.80 -29.26 3.21
N TYR A 301 -29.24 -28.36 2.38
CA TYR A 301 -28.06 -27.55 2.69
C TYR A 301 -28.45 -26.13 3.06
N PHE A 302 -27.84 -25.61 4.14
CA PHE A 302 -27.94 -24.22 4.55
C PHE A 302 -26.54 -23.61 4.54
N ALA A 303 -26.33 -22.57 3.74
CA ALA A 303 -25.05 -21.89 3.68
C ALA A 303 -24.97 -20.78 4.73
N VAL A 304 -23.90 -20.80 5.49
CA VAL A 304 -23.44 -19.72 6.37
C VAL A 304 -22.19 -19.15 5.72
N ILE A 305 -22.26 -17.91 5.27
CA ILE A 305 -21.25 -17.30 4.40
C ILE A 305 -20.87 -15.95 4.99
N ASP A 306 -19.60 -15.75 5.23
CA ASP A 306 -19.03 -14.43 5.46
C ASP A 306 -18.35 -13.92 4.18
N VAL A 307 -18.38 -12.60 3.94
CA VAL A 307 -17.80 -11.99 2.75
C VAL A 307 -16.63 -11.13 3.16
N ASP A 308 -15.45 -11.54 2.68
CA ASP A 308 -14.18 -10.87 2.93
C ASP A 308 -13.72 -10.05 1.74
N LYS A 309 -12.86 -9.07 2.03
CA LYS A 309 -12.12 -8.30 1.04
C LYS A 309 -10.65 -8.69 1.11
N ALA A 310 -10.04 -8.97 -0.03
CA ALA A 310 -8.61 -9.25 -0.06
C ALA A 310 -7.82 -8.03 0.43
N TYR A 311 -7.06 -8.19 1.51
CA TYR A 311 -6.11 -7.17 2.00
C TYR A 311 -4.85 -7.10 1.16
N CYS A 312 -4.53 -8.21 0.48
CA CYS A 312 -3.41 -8.35 -0.44
C CYS A 312 -4.00 -8.83 -1.76
N GLY A 313 -3.92 -8.02 -2.80
CA GLY A 313 -4.43 -8.31 -4.13
C GLY A 313 -3.45 -9.06 -5.00
#